data_1572dfd33465eedb86ac3ef9825c3a5d
#
_entry.id   1572dfd33465eedb86ac3ef9825c3a5d
#
_cell.length_a   1.000
_cell.length_b   1.000
_cell.length_c   1.000
_cell.angle_alpha   90.00
_cell.angle_beta   90.00
_cell.angle_gamma   90.00
#
_symmetry.space_group_name_H-M   'P 1'
#
loop_
_entity.id
_entity.type
_entity.pdbx_description
1 polymer ?
#
loop_
_entity_poly.entity_id
_entity_poly.type
_entity_poly.pdbx_seq_one_letter_code
_entity_poly.pdbx_strand_id
1 'polypeptide(L)'
;DEARTFWTFVALMRMWGSHYVADQSGMRHELLLLQRLVAELCPRLYAYLQRIDGLNLFFCFRWLLVCFKREFVLDDVLRIWDAMWSARWSEAEHRGWPLCTHMHLFVALAILESHERLILRYLASFDEVLMFIHSLAFQMDATSVLRRAEALVYRLRSRVGQEPPVDEELRSMVLC
;
A
#
# COMPACT_ATOMS: atom_id res chain seq x y z
N ASP A 1 26.03 -2.36 16.76
CA ASP A 1 26.61 -1.00 16.91
C ASP A 1 25.47 0.00 17.10
N GLU A 2 25.35 0.58 18.31
CA GLU A 2 24.29 1.50 18.73
C GLU A 2 24.21 2.73 17.80
N ALA A 3 25.36 3.29 17.39
CA ALA A 3 25.40 4.45 16.52
C ALA A 3 24.77 4.15 15.15
N ARG A 4 25.03 2.98 14.57
CA ARG A 4 24.38 2.54 13.32
C ARG A 4 22.88 2.40 13.50
N THR A 5 22.44 1.73 14.55
CA THR A 5 21.02 1.55 14.85
C THR A 5 20.31 2.91 15.00
N PHE A 6 20.93 3.83 15.74
CA PHE A 6 20.39 5.18 15.91
C PHE A 6 20.22 5.92 14.58
N TRP A 7 21.27 5.97 13.74
CA TRP A 7 21.19 6.67 12.47
C TRP A 7 20.26 6.01 11.47
N THR A 8 20.16 4.68 11.46
CA THR A 8 19.17 3.95 10.66
C THR A 8 17.77 4.30 11.11
N PHE A 9 17.52 4.35 12.42
CA PHE A 9 16.23 4.76 12.96
C PHE A 9 15.89 6.22 12.61
N VAL A 10 16.85 7.14 12.69
CA VAL A 10 16.66 8.55 12.26
C VAL A 10 16.29 8.62 10.78
N ALA A 11 16.95 7.85 9.91
CA ALA A 11 16.63 7.80 8.50
C ALA A 11 15.20 7.24 8.26
N LEU A 12 14.84 6.19 8.98
CA LEU A 12 13.49 5.62 8.95
C LEU A 12 12.43 6.65 9.37
N MET A 13 12.66 7.35 10.49
CA MET A 13 11.72 8.37 10.99
C MET A 13 11.60 9.60 10.08
N ARG A 14 12.60 9.91 9.28
CA ARG A 14 12.49 10.94 8.23
C ARG A 14 11.52 10.52 7.12
N MET A 15 11.40 9.24 6.84
CA MET A 15 10.47 8.72 5.83
C MET A 15 9.05 8.55 6.37
N TRP A 16 8.92 8.05 7.59
CA TRP A 16 7.64 7.60 8.16
C TRP A 16 7.14 8.45 9.33
N GLY A 17 7.90 9.46 9.75
CA GLY A 17 7.57 10.26 10.94
C GLY A 17 6.20 10.94 10.88
N SER A 18 5.73 11.30 9.68
CA SER A 18 4.39 11.85 9.46
C SER A 18 3.25 10.91 9.90
N HIS A 19 3.50 9.59 9.93
CA HIS A 19 2.51 8.62 10.40
C HIS A 19 2.32 8.65 11.93
N TYR A 20 3.28 9.18 12.67
CA TYR A 20 3.31 9.17 14.13
C TYR A 20 3.02 10.54 14.76
N VAL A 21 2.63 11.52 13.95
CA VAL A 21 2.21 12.82 14.49
C VAL A 21 0.88 12.71 15.23
N ALA A 22 0.71 13.54 16.27
CA ALA A 22 -0.43 13.44 17.18
C ALA A 22 -1.80 13.62 16.50
N ASP A 23 -1.87 14.43 15.45
CA ASP A 23 -3.08 14.67 14.67
C ASP A 23 -3.39 13.60 13.62
N GLN A 24 -2.49 12.61 13.46
CA GLN A 24 -2.59 11.51 12.49
C GLN A 24 -2.79 11.98 11.03
N SER A 25 -2.39 13.20 10.71
CA SER A 25 -2.59 13.78 9.36
C SER A 25 -1.91 12.94 8.27
N GLY A 26 -0.68 12.48 8.52
CA GLY A 26 0.04 11.61 7.59
C GLY A 26 -0.71 10.30 7.31
N MET A 27 -1.19 9.62 8.35
CA MET A 27 -1.94 8.37 8.18
C MET A 27 -3.27 8.58 7.45
N ARG A 28 -3.98 9.67 7.76
CA ARG A 28 -5.21 10.01 7.02
C ARG A 28 -4.95 10.27 5.55
N HIS A 29 -3.86 10.96 5.24
CA HIS A 29 -3.44 11.20 3.86
C HIS A 29 -3.14 9.87 3.12
N GLU A 30 -2.36 8.97 3.71
CA GLU A 30 -2.04 7.66 3.13
C GLU A 30 -3.30 6.81 2.88
N LEU A 31 -4.23 6.78 3.83
CA LEU A 31 -5.49 6.06 3.63
C LEU A 31 -6.34 6.68 2.52
N LEU A 32 -6.35 8.01 2.38
CA LEU A 32 -7.04 8.70 1.28
C LEU A 32 -6.40 8.36 -0.08
N LEU A 33 -5.07 8.34 -0.16
CA LEU A 33 -4.37 7.93 -1.37
C LEU A 33 -4.67 6.47 -1.73
N LEU A 34 -4.67 5.57 -0.74
CA LEU A 34 -5.05 4.17 -0.94
C LEU A 34 -6.51 4.05 -1.42
N GLN A 35 -7.43 4.83 -0.86
CA GLN A 35 -8.83 4.87 -1.31
C GLN A 35 -8.93 5.26 -2.79
N ARG A 36 -8.20 6.28 -3.22
CA ARG A 36 -8.15 6.71 -4.63
C ARG A 36 -7.55 5.63 -5.53
N LEU A 37 -6.49 4.95 -5.09
CA LEU A 37 -5.92 3.81 -5.81
C LEU A 37 -6.94 2.66 -5.97
N VAL A 38 -7.70 2.36 -4.91
CA VAL A 38 -8.79 1.37 -4.97
C VAL A 38 -9.86 1.79 -5.98
N ALA A 39 -10.25 3.07 -5.99
CA ALA A 39 -11.23 3.59 -6.95
C ALA A 39 -10.76 3.43 -8.40
N GLU A 40 -9.50 3.76 -8.68
CA GLU A 40 -8.91 3.73 -10.02
C GLU A 40 -8.66 2.29 -10.52
N LEU A 41 -8.08 1.43 -9.67
CA LEU A 41 -7.59 0.12 -10.10
C LEU A 41 -8.53 -1.05 -9.76
N CYS A 42 -9.40 -0.89 -8.76
CA CYS A 42 -10.32 -1.92 -8.29
C CYS A 42 -11.75 -1.38 -8.11
N PRO A 43 -12.41 -0.86 -9.18
CA PRO A 43 -13.68 -0.15 -9.06
C PRO A 43 -14.82 -1.00 -8.48
N ARG A 44 -14.78 -2.31 -8.66
CA ARG A 44 -15.78 -3.22 -8.07
C ARG A 44 -15.62 -3.30 -6.54
N LEU A 45 -14.38 -3.38 -6.07
CA LEU A 45 -14.08 -3.35 -4.64
C LEU A 45 -14.45 -2.00 -4.04
N TYR A 46 -14.14 -0.90 -4.75
CA TYR A 46 -14.52 0.45 -4.32
C TYR A 46 -16.03 0.58 -4.13
N ALA A 47 -16.83 0.21 -5.12
CA ALA A 47 -18.28 0.25 -5.04
C ALA A 47 -18.85 -0.63 -3.90
N TYR A 48 -18.23 -1.77 -3.66
CA TYR A 48 -18.60 -2.62 -2.54
C TYR A 48 -18.30 -1.96 -1.19
N LEU A 49 -17.07 -1.44 -1.00
CA LEU A 49 -16.65 -0.76 0.23
C LEU A 49 -17.51 0.47 0.51
N GLN A 50 -17.91 1.21 -0.54
CA GLN A 50 -18.83 2.33 -0.42
C GLN A 50 -20.18 1.90 0.17
N ARG A 51 -20.71 0.75 -0.26
CA ARG A 51 -22.00 0.22 0.20
C ARG A 51 -22.00 -0.20 1.66
N ILE A 52 -20.84 -0.67 2.19
CA ILE A 52 -20.70 -1.10 3.60
C ILE A 52 -20.07 -0.05 4.51
N ASP A 53 -19.97 1.21 4.03
CA ASP A 53 -19.31 2.33 4.74
C ASP A 53 -17.84 2.05 5.11
N GLY A 54 -17.14 1.30 4.25
CA GLY A 54 -15.76 0.84 4.43
C GLY A 54 -14.71 1.66 3.69
N LEU A 55 -15.06 2.79 3.05
CA LEU A 55 -14.14 3.59 2.25
C LEU A 55 -13.05 4.30 3.05
N ASN A 56 -13.20 4.41 4.37
CA ASN A 56 -12.16 4.91 5.25
C ASN A 56 -10.92 4.00 5.30
N LEU A 57 -11.04 2.74 4.84
CA LEU A 57 -10.00 1.71 4.79
C LEU A 57 -9.29 1.50 6.14
N PHE A 58 -9.98 1.74 7.24
CA PHE A 58 -9.40 1.66 8.58
C PHE A 58 -8.83 0.27 8.91
N PHE A 59 -9.31 -0.77 8.27
CA PHE A 59 -8.74 -2.12 8.36
C PHE A 59 -7.31 -2.22 7.77
N CYS A 60 -6.89 -1.27 6.91
CA CYS A 60 -5.51 -1.16 6.41
C CYS A 60 -4.60 -0.32 7.29
N PHE A 61 -5.14 0.40 8.28
CA PHE A 61 -4.38 1.34 9.13
C PHE A 61 -3.14 0.67 9.75
N ARG A 62 -3.32 -0.53 10.32
CA ARG A 62 -2.23 -1.27 10.95
C ARG A 62 -1.12 -1.64 9.95
N TRP A 63 -1.48 -1.97 8.71
CA TRP A 63 -0.52 -2.31 7.66
C TRP A 63 0.42 -1.14 7.37
N LEU A 64 -0.15 0.04 7.18
CA LEU A 64 0.59 1.25 6.85
C LEU A 64 1.39 1.76 8.06
N LEU A 65 0.78 1.77 9.25
CA LEU A 65 1.43 2.30 10.46
C LEU A 65 2.72 1.55 10.81
N VAL A 66 2.73 0.22 10.73
CA VAL A 66 3.89 -0.60 11.11
C VAL A 66 4.56 -1.27 9.90
N CYS A 67 4.34 -0.74 8.69
CA CYS A 67 4.98 -1.19 7.46
C CYS A 67 4.91 -2.72 7.29
N PHE A 68 3.72 -3.30 7.43
CA PHE A 68 3.42 -4.74 7.29
C PHE A 68 4.13 -5.67 8.28
N LYS A 69 4.85 -5.15 9.28
CA LYS A 69 5.63 -5.97 10.22
C LYS A 69 4.80 -7.04 10.94
N ARG A 70 3.51 -6.80 11.16
CA ARG A 70 2.60 -7.71 11.85
C ARG A 70 1.85 -8.67 10.93
N GLU A 71 2.07 -8.56 9.62
CA GLU A 71 1.31 -9.31 8.61
C GLU A 71 2.11 -10.46 8.01
N PHE A 72 3.44 -10.39 8.07
CA PHE A 72 4.35 -11.36 7.47
C PHE A 72 5.39 -11.85 8.47
N VAL A 73 5.98 -13.01 8.21
CA VAL A 73 7.16 -13.49 8.93
C VAL A 73 8.36 -12.57 8.64
N LEU A 74 9.33 -12.54 9.55
CA LEU A 74 10.42 -11.55 9.51
C LEU A 74 11.15 -11.51 8.17
N ASP A 75 11.50 -12.66 7.60
CA ASP A 75 12.22 -12.72 6.33
C ASP A 75 11.42 -12.10 5.18
N ASP A 76 10.11 -12.29 5.17
CA ASP A 76 9.22 -11.70 4.18
C ASP A 76 9.00 -10.20 4.42
N VAL A 77 8.96 -9.77 5.67
CA VAL A 77 8.95 -8.33 6.01
C VAL A 77 10.19 -7.64 5.46
N LEU A 78 11.37 -8.22 5.64
CA LEU A 78 12.61 -7.65 5.12
C LEU A 78 12.59 -7.53 3.59
N ARG A 79 12.08 -8.54 2.87
CA ARG A 79 11.90 -8.48 1.41
C ARG A 79 10.94 -7.37 0.98
N ILE A 80 9.83 -7.20 1.71
CA ILE A 80 8.87 -6.12 1.43
C ILE A 80 9.54 -4.76 1.67
N TRP A 81 10.29 -4.60 2.74
CA TRP A 81 11.01 -3.36 3.05
C TRP A 81 12.09 -3.06 2.02
N ASP A 82 12.87 -4.06 1.60
CA ASP A 82 13.87 -3.90 0.53
C ASP A 82 13.21 -3.42 -0.77
N ALA A 83 12.08 -4.01 -1.15
CA ALA A 83 11.33 -3.58 -2.32
C ALA A 83 10.81 -2.13 -2.19
N MET A 84 10.27 -1.77 -1.01
CA MET A 84 9.76 -0.42 -0.75
C MET A 84 10.88 0.63 -0.75
N TRP A 85 12.05 0.29 -0.20
CA TRP A 85 13.17 1.23 -0.09
C TRP A 85 13.96 1.33 -1.40
N SER A 86 14.21 0.22 -2.08
CA SER A 86 14.88 0.25 -3.39
C SER A 86 14.05 1.02 -4.42
N ALA A 87 12.73 0.89 -4.38
CA ALA A 87 11.83 1.69 -5.20
C ALA A 87 12.03 3.20 -5.01
N ARG A 88 12.44 3.66 -3.86
CA ARG A 88 12.63 5.07 -3.53
C ARG A 88 14.04 5.61 -3.86
N TRP A 89 15.06 4.73 -3.89
CA TRP A 89 16.48 5.16 -4.04
C TRP A 89 16.99 5.11 -5.47
N SER A 90 16.30 4.43 -6.38
CA SER A 90 16.77 4.25 -7.76
C SER A 90 16.52 5.48 -8.68
N GLU A 91 15.97 6.60 -8.13
CA GLU A 91 15.77 7.84 -8.89
C GLU A 91 17.06 8.43 -9.50
N ALA A 92 18.25 8.05 -8.99
CA ALA A 92 19.50 8.67 -9.38
C ALA A 92 20.35 7.88 -10.39
N GLU A 93 20.21 6.56 -10.54
CA GLU A 93 21.23 5.76 -11.23
C GLU A 93 20.77 4.73 -12.26
N HIS A 94 19.50 4.37 -12.38
CA HIS A 94 19.08 3.32 -13.30
C HIS A 94 18.10 3.81 -14.38
N ARG A 95 18.65 4.00 -15.57
CA ARG A 95 17.87 4.18 -16.81
C ARG A 95 16.96 2.98 -17.04
N GLY A 96 15.65 3.14 -16.81
CA GLY A 96 14.64 2.25 -17.34
C GLY A 96 13.59 1.69 -16.37
N TRP A 97 13.72 1.87 -15.06
CA TRP A 97 12.70 1.42 -14.11
C TRP A 97 12.11 2.61 -13.37
N PRO A 98 10.87 2.86 -13.60
CA PRO A 98 10.17 3.91 -12.92
C PRO A 98 9.84 3.45 -11.50
N LEU A 99 10.29 4.20 -10.58
CA LEU A 99 10.12 3.98 -9.19
C LEU A 99 8.80 4.55 -8.72
N CYS A 100 8.24 3.86 -7.78
CA CYS A 100 7.06 4.31 -7.07
C CYS A 100 7.44 4.73 -5.66
N THR A 101 7.30 6.00 -5.34
CA THR A 101 7.58 6.53 -3.99
C THR A 101 6.62 5.99 -2.93
N HIS A 102 5.47 5.46 -3.36
CA HIS A 102 4.40 4.94 -2.51
C HIS A 102 4.18 3.44 -2.68
N MET A 103 5.26 2.66 -2.87
CA MET A 103 5.18 1.21 -3.07
C MET A 103 4.38 0.49 -1.96
N HIS A 104 4.42 0.98 -0.73
CA HIS A 104 3.65 0.45 0.39
C HIS A 104 2.13 0.49 0.15
N LEU A 105 1.61 1.50 -0.56
CA LEU A 105 0.19 1.56 -0.93
C LEU A 105 -0.16 0.51 -1.98
N PHE A 106 0.74 0.24 -2.92
CA PHE A 106 0.55 -0.83 -3.89
C PHE A 106 0.63 -2.21 -3.26
N VAL A 107 1.46 -2.40 -2.23
CA VAL A 107 1.47 -3.63 -1.42
C VAL A 107 0.12 -3.82 -0.72
N ALA A 108 -0.41 -2.77 -0.07
CA ALA A 108 -1.73 -2.82 0.55
C ALA A 108 -2.84 -3.14 -0.47
N LEU A 109 -2.83 -2.46 -1.63
CA LEU A 109 -3.79 -2.71 -2.70
C LEU A 109 -3.67 -4.12 -3.27
N ALA A 110 -2.45 -4.65 -3.41
CA ALA A 110 -2.21 -6.02 -3.88
C ALA A 110 -2.82 -7.07 -2.96
N ILE A 111 -2.75 -6.87 -1.65
CA ILE A 111 -3.41 -7.73 -0.66
C ILE A 111 -4.92 -7.66 -0.85
N LEU A 112 -5.50 -6.47 -0.94
CA LEU A 112 -6.94 -6.29 -1.14
C LEU A 112 -7.42 -6.91 -2.45
N GLU A 113 -6.72 -6.65 -3.56
CA GLU A 113 -7.07 -7.21 -4.88
C GLU A 113 -6.98 -8.74 -4.90
N SER A 114 -6.00 -9.32 -4.21
CA SER A 114 -5.86 -10.78 -4.10
C SER A 114 -7.08 -11.44 -3.46
N HIS A 115 -7.74 -10.73 -2.58
CA HIS A 115 -8.89 -11.23 -1.82
C HIS A 115 -10.23 -10.64 -2.29
N GLU A 116 -10.22 -9.80 -3.34
CA GLU A 116 -11.43 -9.12 -3.84
C GLU A 116 -12.61 -10.08 -4.02
N ARG A 117 -12.38 -11.24 -4.65
CA ARG A 117 -13.47 -12.21 -4.90
C ARG A 117 -14.09 -12.74 -3.61
N LEU A 118 -13.29 -13.00 -2.59
CA LEU A 118 -13.77 -13.46 -1.28
C LEU A 118 -14.56 -12.35 -0.58
N ILE A 119 -13.99 -11.14 -0.55
CA ILE A 119 -14.63 -9.97 0.05
C ILE A 119 -16.00 -9.72 -0.59
N LEU A 120 -16.05 -9.64 -1.92
CA LEU A 120 -17.29 -9.35 -2.66
C LEU A 120 -18.36 -10.44 -2.53
N ARG A 121 -17.96 -11.70 -2.33
CA ARG A 121 -18.89 -12.84 -2.36
C ARG A 121 -19.41 -13.24 -0.99
N TYR A 122 -18.60 -13.11 0.04
CA TYR A 122 -18.89 -13.74 1.33
C TYR A 122 -19.00 -12.78 2.51
N LEU A 123 -18.49 -11.56 2.39
CA LEU A 123 -18.53 -10.59 3.47
C LEU A 123 -19.66 -9.60 3.21
N ALA A 124 -20.42 -9.23 4.23
CA ALA A 124 -21.61 -8.40 4.09
C ALA A 124 -21.51 -7.07 4.86
N SER A 125 -20.55 -6.95 5.80
CA SER A 125 -20.38 -5.79 6.66
C SER A 125 -18.93 -5.36 6.78
N PHE A 126 -18.75 -4.13 7.27
CA PHE A 126 -17.41 -3.59 7.58
C PHE A 126 -16.67 -4.46 8.61
N ASP A 127 -17.35 -4.92 9.66
CA ASP A 127 -16.76 -5.72 10.73
C ASP A 127 -16.27 -7.07 10.20
N GLU A 128 -17.01 -7.70 9.30
CA GLU A 128 -16.58 -8.96 8.65
C GLU A 128 -15.34 -8.75 7.79
N VAL A 129 -15.27 -7.64 7.04
CA VAL A 129 -14.07 -7.28 6.27
C VAL A 129 -12.89 -7.03 7.22
N LEU A 130 -13.08 -6.29 8.30
CA LEU A 130 -12.05 -6.02 9.30
C LEU A 130 -11.51 -7.32 9.92
N MET A 131 -12.40 -8.22 10.35
CA MET A 131 -12.02 -9.51 10.92
C MET A 131 -11.29 -10.38 9.90
N PHE A 132 -11.79 -10.47 8.68
CA PHE A 132 -11.16 -11.22 7.61
C PHE A 132 -9.74 -10.70 7.31
N ILE A 133 -9.59 -9.40 7.11
CA ILE A 133 -8.30 -8.76 6.84
C ILE A 133 -7.30 -9.04 7.98
N HIS A 134 -7.75 -8.96 9.23
CA HIS A 134 -6.89 -9.28 10.38
C HIS A 134 -6.50 -10.77 10.44
N SER A 135 -7.35 -11.66 9.95
CA SER A 135 -7.06 -13.10 9.91
C SER A 135 -6.00 -13.49 8.88
N LEU A 136 -5.68 -12.62 7.92
CA LEU A 136 -4.65 -12.87 6.91
C LEU A 136 -3.21 -12.81 7.46
N ALA A 137 -3.03 -12.30 8.68
CA ALA A 137 -1.70 -12.17 9.28
C ALA A 137 -0.96 -13.52 9.29
N PHE A 138 0.29 -13.52 8.80
CA PHE A 138 1.18 -14.67 8.66
C PHE A 138 0.69 -15.76 7.69
N GLN A 139 -0.36 -15.50 6.89
CA GLN A 139 -0.88 -16.45 5.90
C GLN A 139 -0.60 -16.00 4.45
N MET A 140 -0.04 -14.85 4.25
CA MET A 140 0.23 -14.28 2.93
C MET A 140 1.64 -14.60 2.46
N ASP A 141 1.79 -14.88 1.15
CA ASP A 141 3.08 -15.03 0.49
C ASP A 141 3.58 -13.68 -0.03
N ALA A 142 4.68 -13.18 0.55
CA ALA A 142 5.27 -11.90 0.19
C ALA A 142 5.68 -11.81 -1.28
N THR A 143 6.15 -12.91 -1.88
CA THR A 143 6.56 -12.93 -3.28
C THR A 143 5.38 -12.68 -4.22
N SER A 144 4.26 -13.34 -3.96
CA SER A 144 3.01 -13.14 -4.72
C SER A 144 2.46 -11.73 -4.55
N VAL A 145 2.48 -11.21 -3.32
CA VAL A 145 2.04 -9.84 -3.02
C VAL A 145 2.90 -8.81 -3.75
N LEU A 146 4.24 -8.94 -3.70
CA LEU A 146 5.16 -8.01 -4.37
C LEU A 146 5.01 -8.03 -5.90
N ARG A 147 4.90 -9.20 -6.52
CA ARG A 147 4.63 -9.32 -7.97
C ARG A 147 3.32 -8.65 -8.37
N ARG A 148 2.30 -8.80 -7.56
CA ARG A 148 1.00 -8.16 -7.80
C ARG A 148 1.08 -6.65 -7.61
N ALA A 149 1.78 -6.18 -6.57
CA ALA A 149 2.01 -4.76 -6.34
C ALA A 149 2.74 -4.11 -7.53
N GLU A 150 3.78 -4.75 -8.05
CA GLU A 150 4.48 -4.32 -9.25
C GLU A 150 3.54 -4.25 -10.48
N ALA A 151 2.74 -5.28 -10.71
CA ALA A 151 1.76 -5.29 -11.79
C ALA A 151 0.73 -4.14 -11.67
N LEU A 152 0.33 -3.77 -10.44
CA LEU A 152 -0.56 -2.65 -10.18
C LEU A 152 0.10 -1.30 -10.50
N VAL A 153 1.39 -1.13 -10.19
CA VAL A 153 2.16 0.06 -10.61
C VAL A 153 2.14 0.19 -12.13
N TYR A 154 2.42 -0.87 -12.87
CA TYR A 154 2.36 -0.84 -14.34
C TYR A 154 0.95 -0.56 -14.87
N ARG A 155 -0.09 -1.11 -14.23
CA ARG A 155 -1.49 -0.81 -14.59
C ARG A 155 -1.79 0.67 -14.41
N LEU A 156 -1.42 1.28 -13.28
CA LEU A 156 -1.63 2.71 -13.08
C LEU A 156 -0.90 3.54 -14.13
N ARG A 157 0.35 3.19 -14.46
CA ARG A 157 1.12 3.86 -15.52
C ARG A 157 0.45 3.79 -16.88
N SER A 158 -0.07 2.63 -17.24
CA SER A 158 -0.76 2.46 -18.52
C SER A 158 -2.07 3.26 -18.59
N ARG A 159 -2.63 3.64 -17.44
CA ARG A 159 -3.79 4.52 -17.33
C ARG A 159 -3.44 5.99 -17.48
N VAL A 160 -2.21 6.38 -17.13
CA VAL A 160 -1.77 7.77 -17.30
C VAL A 160 -1.80 8.15 -18.79
N GLY A 161 -2.50 9.21 -19.12
CA GLY A 161 -2.70 9.66 -20.51
C GLY A 161 -3.91 9.08 -21.21
N GLN A 162 -4.72 8.26 -20.52
CA GLN A 162 -6.02 7.78 -21.04
C GLN A 162 -7.19 8.61 -20.49
N GLU A 163 -8.32 8.58 -21.16
CA GLU A 163 -9.57 9.18 -20.69
C GLU A 163 -10.40 8.15 -19.88
N PRO A 164 -11.06 8.56 -18.79
CA PRO A 164 -10.90 9.83 -18.09
C PRO A 164 -9.51 9.96 -17.47
N PRO A 165 -9.00 11.20 -17.24
CA PRO A 165 -7.66 11.41 -16.71
C PRO A 165 -7.51 10.87 -15.29
N VAL A 166 -6.36 10.28 -14.99
CA VAL A 166 -5.99 9.83 -13.64
C VAL A 166 -5.75 11.05 -12.76
N ASP A 167 -6.15 10.95 -11.49
CA ASP A 167 -5.88 11.97 -10.45
C ASP A 167 -4.39 12.36 -10.44
N GLU A 168 -4.11 13.66 -10.33
CA GLU A 168 -2.75 14.23 -10.42
C GLU A 168 -1.80 13.64 -9.36
N GLU A 169 -2.30 13.42 -8.16
CA GLU A 169 -1.51 12.86 -7.06
C GLU A 169 -1.17 11.40 -7.32
N LEU A 170 -2.11 10.60 -7.83
CA LEU A 170 -1.85 9.22 -8.26
C LEU A 170 -0.88 9.16 -9.45
N ARG A 171 -1.00 10.13 -10.36
CA ARG A 171 -0.09 10.25 -11.49
C ARG A 171 1.34 10.50 -11.02
N SER A 172 1.54 11.38 -10.05
CA SER A 172 2.86 11.69 -9.51
C SER A 172 3.55 10.49 -8.84
N MET A 173 2.78 9.54 -8.31
CA MET A 173 3.34 8.33 -7.68
C MET A 173 4.11 7.43 -8.65
N VAL A 174 3.79 7.47 -9.93
CA VAL A 174 4.28 6.51 -10.93
C VAL A 174 5.02 7.15 -12.10
N LEU A 175 5.10 8.48 -12.15
CA LEU A 175 5.81 9.26 -13.18
C LEU A 175 7.08 9.94 -12.66
N CYS A 176 7.65 9.45 -11.57
CA CYS A 176 8.92 9.98 -11.05
C CYS A 176 10.05 9.84 -12.06
#